data_f5eed4e58c6ce63013397cf66bc186cc
#
_entry.id   f5eed4e58c6ce63013397cf66bc186cc
#
_cell.length_a   1.000
_cell.length_b   1.000
_cell.length_c   1.000
_cell.angle_alpha   90.00
_cell.angle_beta   90.00
_cell.angle_gamma   90.00
#
_symmetry.space_group_name_H-M   'P 1'
#
loop_
_entity.id
_entity.type
_entity.pdbx_description
1 polymer ?
#
loop_
_entity_poly.entity_id
_entity_poly.type
_entity_poly.pdbx_seq_one_letter_code
_entity_poly.pdbx_strand_id
1 'polypeptide(L)'
;MVPAPAFDTTADRVYCARYFLPSAEFSRRRIAAAAVVGAGLLLFLFAGIVPRVASSVERTGVALYGAVIAAMLLSVLFYRGRYAPGFRVAALLFVFSDATIAWNKFVEPLPDATLRIMSTYYAAQYLFALLALAASSRKAAAARP
;
A
#
# COMPACT_ATOMS: atom_id res chain seq x y z
N MET A 1 -8.14 37.22 -19.31
CA MET A 1 -8.68 36.52 -18.13
C MET A 1 -8.92 35.08 -18.56
N VAL A 2 -7.98 34.18 -18.27
CA VAL A 2 -8.07 32.76 -18.65
C VAL A 2 -8.93 32.08 -17.61
N PRO A 3 -10.03 31.37 -17.96
CA PRO A 3 -10.84 30.68 -16.99
C PRO A 3 -10.00 29.53 -16.39
N ALA A 4 -10.02 29.44 -15.07
CA ALA A 4 -9.41 28.33 -14.36
C ALA A 4 -10.03 27.02 -14.85
N PRO A 5 -9.23 25.95 -15.08
CA PRO A 5 -9.78 24.66 -15.48
C PRO A 5 -10.71 24.17 -14.37
N ALA A 6 -11.97 23.96 -14.72
CA ALA A 6 -12.94 23.36 -13.83
C ALA A 6 -12.40 21.97 -13.44
N PHE A 7 -12.16 21.79 -12.15
CA PHE A 7 -11.81 20.49 -11.57
C PHE A 7 -13.02 19.57 -11.74
N ASP A 8 -13.00 18.74 -12.78
CA ASP A 8 -14.01 17.70 -12.98
C ASP A 8 -13.68 16.53 -12.04
N THR A 9 -14.20 16.64 -10.83
CA THR A 9 -14.03 15.63 -9.76
C THR A 9 -14.56 14.24 -10.17
N THR A 10 -15.43 14.16 -11.17
CA THR A 10 -15.98 12.90 -11.69
C THR A 10 -14.96 12.21 -12.59
N ALA A 11 -14.28 12.97 -13.44
CA ALA A 11 -13.20 12.44 -14.26
C ALA A 11 -12.02 11.96 -13.41
N ASP A 12 -11.65 12.70 -12.35
CA ASP A 12 -10.59 12.30 -11.44
C ASP A 12 -10.92 11.01 -10.65
N ARG A 13 -12.17 10.83 -10.24
CA ARG A 13 -12.63 9.59 -9.58
C ARG A 13 -12.60 8.39 -10.52
N VAL A 14 -13.05 8.56 -11.76
CA VAL A 14 -12.99 7.52 -12.79
C VAL A 14 -11.54 7.23 -13.18
N TYR A 15 -10.68 8.24 -13.24
CA TYR A 15 -9.25 8.07 -13.49
C TYR A 15 -8.55 7.34 -12.34
N CYS A 16 -8.81 7.68 -11.09
CA CYS A 16 -8.29 6.94 -9.94
C CYS A 16 -8.78 5.49 -9.95
N ALA A 17 -10.06 5.24 -10.16
CA ALA A 17 -10.61 3.89 -10.26
C ALA A 17 -10.00 3.10 -11.44
N ARG A 18 -9.78 3.75 -12.60
CA ARG A 18 -9.15 3.12 -13.78
C ARG A 18 -7.64 2.88 -13.63
N TYR A 19 -6.97 3.61 -12.73
CA TYR A 19 -5.57 3.34 -12.36
C TYR A 19 -5.46 2.21 -11.34
N PHE A 20 -6.43 2.09 -10.45
CA PHE A 20 -6.50 1.02 -9.45
C PHE A 20 -7.18 -0.25 -9.96
N LEU A 21 -7.95 -0.16 -11.06
CA LEU A 21 -8.53 -1.29 -11.78
C LEU A 21 -7.87 -1.39 -13.17
N PRO A 22 -6.68 -1.94 -13.28
CA PRO A 22 -6.12 -2.26 -14.58
C PRO A 22 -6.99 -3.34 -15.23
N SER A 23 -6.98 -3.39 -16.55
CA SER A 23 -7.40 -4.55 -17.32
C SER A 23 -6.66 -5.78 -16.79
N ALA A 24 -7.22 -6.36 -15.75
CA ALA A 24 -6.63 -7.44 -15.00
C ALA A 24 -6.84 -8.72 -15.80
N GLU A 25 -5.92 -9.04 -16.67
CA GLU A 25 -5.70 -10.44 -16.94
C GLU A 25 -5.19 -11.07 -15.64
N PHE A 26 -6.11 -11.66 -14.92
CA PHE A 26 -5.85 -12.41 -13.69
C PHE A 26 -5.09 -13.68 -14.05
N SER A 27 -3.79 -13.57 -14.19
CA SER A 27 -2.93 -14.74 -14.30
C SER A 27 -3.11 -15.56 -13.02
N ARG A 28 -3.42 -16.86 -13.15
CA ARG A 28 -3.56 -17.79 -12.00
C ARG A 28 -2.40 -17.69 -11.02
N ARG A 29 -1.16 -17.49 -11.53
CA ARG A 29 0.03 -17.30 -10.69
C ARG A 29 -0.02 -16.05 -9.84
N ARG A 30 -0.56 -14.93 -10.35
CA ARG A 30 -0.68 -13.68 -9.58
C ARG A 30 -1.78 -13.76 -8.54
N ILE A 31 -2.89 -14.39 -8.87
CA ILE A 31 -3.97 -14.64 -7.90
C ILE A 31 -3.42 -15.51 -6.77
N ALA A 32 -2.72 -16.59 -7.08
CA ALA A 32 -2.11 -17.45 -6.09
C ALA A 32 -1.10 -16.69 -5.22
N ALA A 33 -0.20 -15.89 -5.82
CA ALA A 33 0.75 -15.08 -5.06
C ALA A 33 0.05 -14.05 -4.16
N ALA A 34 -0.96 -13.36 -4.66
CA ALA A 34 -1.74 -12.40 -3.88
C ALA A 34 -2.52 -13.09 -2.74
N ALA A 35 -3.07 -14.26 -3.01
CA ALA A 35 -3.76 -15.06 -1.98
C ALA A 35 -2.81 -15.51 -0.88
N VAL A 36 -1.61 -16.00 -1.23
CA VAL A 36 -0.59 -16.41 -0.25
C VAL A 36 -0.11 -15.23 0.58
N VAL A 37 0.22 -14.09 -0.07
CA VAL A 37 0.68 -12.88 0.64
C VAL A 37 -0.43 -12.32 1.51
N GLY A 38 -1.66 -12.23 0.99
CA GLY A 38 -2.82 -11.76 1.74
C GLY A 38 -3.15 -12.66 2.93
N ALA A 39 -3.17 -13.98 2.73
CA ALA A 39 -3.40 -14.94 3.81
C ALA A 39 -2.30 -14.88 4.88
N GLY A 40 -1.03 -14.77 4.49
CA GLY A 40 0.09 -14.60 5.41
C GLY A 40 -0.04 -13.31 6.25
N LEU A 41 -0.41 -12.21 5.64
CA LEU A 41 -0.61 -10.93 6.33
C LEU A 41 -1.80 -10.99 7.29
N LEU A 42 -2.92 -11.59 6.86
CA LEU A 42 -4.09 -11.77 7.71
C LEU A 42 -3.79 -12.73 8.87
N LEU A 43 -3.08 -13.80 8.63
CA LEU A 43 -2.65 -14.74 9.67
C LEU A 43 -1.74 -14.03 10.69
N PHE A 44 -0.76 -13.26 10.23
CA PHE A 44 0.09 -12.44 11.09
C PHE A 44 -0.74 -11.48 11.94
N LEU A 45 -1.70 -10.77 11.34
CA LEU A 45 -2.55 -9.82 12.03
C LEU A 45 -3.47 -10.53 13.06
N PHE A 46 -4.27 -11.49 12.62
CA PHE A 46 -5.33 -12.08 13.44
C PHE A 46 -4.83 -13.16 14.42
N ALA A 47 -3.79 -13.89 14.09
CA ALA A 47 -3.19 -14.86 15.01
C ALA A 47 -2.01 -14.29 15.79
N GLY A 48 -1.26 -13.36 15.18
CA GLY A 48 -0.06 -12.77 15.78
C GLY A 48 -0.33 -11.55 16.67
N ILE A 49 -1.10 -10.60 16.21
CA ILE A 49 -1.24 -9.28 16.85
C ILE A 49 -2.56 -9.13 17.61
N VAL A 50 -3.69 -9.33 16.94
CA VAL A 50 -5.03 -9.04 17.49
C VAL A 50 -5.30 -9.70 18.85
N PRO A 51 -4.92 -10.97 19.11
CA PRO A 51 -5.14 -11.61 20.41
C PRO A 51 -4.34 -10.97 21.56
N ARG A 52 -3.25 -10.28 21.22
CA ARG A 52 -2.36 -9.64 22.21
C ARG A 52 -2.76 -8.21 22.56
N VAL A 53 -3.74 -7.66 21.85
CA VAL A 53 -4.28 -6.32 22.12
C VAL A 53 -5.30 -6.41 23.25
N ALA A 54 -5.01 -5.77 24.38
CA ALA A 54 -5.84 -5.86 25.59
C ALA A 54 -7.20 -5.14 25.44
N SER A 55 -7.18 -3.92 24.87
CA SER A 55 -8.38 -3.09 24.72
C SER A 55 -9.22 -3.52 23.50
N SER A 56 -10.54 -3.67 23.67
CA SER A 56 -11.45 -3.97 22.55
C SER A 56 -11.49 -2.87 21.50
N VAL A 57 -11.37 -1.61 21.90
CA VAL A 57 -11.34 -0.45 21.01
C VAL A 57 -10.05 -0.47 20.17
N GLU A 58 -8.90 -0.67 20.81
CA GLU A 58 -7.63 -0.78 20.10
C GLU A 58 -7.61 -2.01 19.17
N ARG A 59 -8.19 -3.12 19.60
CA ARG A 59 -8.30 -4.35 18.80
C ARG A 59 -9.06 -4.11 17.50
N THR A 60 -10.19 -3.41 17.56
CA THR A 60 -10.95 -3.03 16.37
C THR A 60 -10.15 -2.09 15.47
N GLY A 61 -9.48 -1.09 16.06
CA GLY A 61 -8.61 -0.17 15.31
C GLY A 61 -7.48 -0.88 14.57
N VAL A 62 -6.78 -1.78 15.26
CA VAL A 62 -5.68 -2.59 14.68
C VAL A 62 -6.20 -3.49 13.55
N ALA A 63 -7.36 -4.14 13.73
CA ALA A 63 -7.95 -4.99 12.70
C ALA A 63 -8.35 -4.20 11.45
N LEU A 64 -9.01 -3.05 11.63
CA LEU A 64 -9.40 -2.16 10.52
C LEU A 64 -8.18 -1.61 9.79
N TYR A 65 -7.19 -1.12 10.52
CA TYR A 65 -5.96 -0.60 9.95
C TYR A 65 -5.19 -1.66 9.17
N GLY A 66 -5.06 -2.86 9.75
CA GLY A 66 -4.43 -3.99 9.06
C GLY A 66 -5.16 -4.42 7.79
N ALA A 67 -6.51 -4.35 7.79
CA ALA A 67 -7.30 -4.62 6.60
C ALA A 67 -7.04 -3.59 5.49
N VAL A 68 -6.89 -2.30 5.83
CA VAL A 68 -6.54 -1.23 4.87
C VAL A 68 -5.15 -1.47 4.26
N ILE A 69 -4.16 -1.83 5.10
CA ILE A 69 -2.81 -2.16 4.63
C ILE A 69 -2.82 -3.37 3.70
N ALA A 70 -3.58 -4.41 4.06
CA ALA A 70 -3.75 -5.59 3.21
C ALA A 70 -4.37 -5.24 1.85
N ALA A 71 -5.41 -4.41 1.84
CA ALA A 71 -6.04 -3.93 0.61
C ALA A 71 -5.07 -3.11 -0.26
N MET A 72 -4.28 -2.24 0.36
CA MET A 72 -3.22 -1.48 -0.32
C MET A 72 -2.20 -2.42 -0.98
N LEU A 73 -1.66 -3.39 -0.23
CA LEU A 73 -0.67 -4.34 -0.74
C LEU A 73 -1.23 -5.16 -1.90
N LEU A 74 -2.46 -5.69 -1.75
CA LEU A 74 -3.13 -6.43 -2.82
C LEU A 74 -3.33 -5.57 -4.07
N SER A 75 -3.74 -4.32 -3.92
CA SER A 75 -3.91 -3.37 -5.04
C SER A 75 -2.61 -3.20 -5.82
N VAL A 76 -1.48 -3.06 -5.13
CA VAL A 76 -0.16 -2.91 -5.76
C VAL A 76 0.30 -4.21 -6.43
N LEU A 77 -0.02 -5.38 -5.89
CA LEU A 77 0.30 -6.67 -6.51
C LEU A 77 -0.41 -6.85 -7.86
N PHE A 78 -1.65 -6.36 -7.99
CA PHE A 78 -2.41 -6.38 -9.25
C PHE A 78 -2.05 -5.24 -10.20
N TYR A 79 -1.38 -4.19 -9.74
CA TYR A 79 -0.97 -3.07 -10.59
C TYR A 79 0.00 -3.52 -11.69
N ARG A 80 -0.26 -3.09 -12.95
CA ARG A 80 0.47 -3.46 -14.17
C ARG A 80 1.00 -2.25 -14.93
N GLY A 81 1.70 -1.38 -14.27
CA GLY A 81 2.40 -0.27 -14.92
C GLY A 81 3.89 -0.56 -15.07
N ARG A 82 4.59 0.24 -15.88
CA ARG A 82 6.05 0.18 -16.00
C ARG A 82 6.76 0.22 -14.63
N TYR A 83 6.18 0.96 -13.69
CA TYR A 83 6.72 1.14 -12.34
C TYR A 83 6.18 0.13 -11.32
N ALA A 84 5.44 -0.90 -11.77
CA ALA A 84 4.86 -1.90 -10.88
C ALA A 84 5.88 -2.59 -9.94
N PRO A 85 7.10 -2.96 -10.37
CA PRO A 85 8.08 -3.53 -9.46
C PRO A 85 8.46 -2.56 -8.33
N GLY A 86 8.68 -1.30 -8.66
CA GLY A 86 9.01 -0.26 -7.67
C GLY A 86 7.88 -0.04 -6.65
N PHE A 87 6.62 0.04 -7.11
CA PHE A 87 5.47 0.15 -6.21
C PHE A 87 5.33 -1.06 -5.28
N ARG A 88 5.66 -2.27 -5.76
CA ARG A 88 5.66 -3.48 -4.91
C ARG A 88 6.73 -3.41 -3.82
N VAL A 89 7.95 -2.96 -4.17
CA VAL A 89 9.02 -2.75 -3.19
C VAL A 89 8.61 -1.71 -2.15
N ALA A 90 8.06 -0.57 -2.58
CA ALA A 90 7.58 0.47 -1.67
C ALA A 90 6.48 -0.05 -0.72
N ALA A 91 5.50 -0.80 -1.25
CA ALA A 91 4.43 -1.39 -0.44
C ALA A 91 4.95 -2.42 0.56
N LEU A 92 5.91 -3.26 0.18
CA LEU A 92 6.53 -4.24 1.09
C LEU A 92 7.32 -3.55 2.20
N LEU A 93 8.08 -2.50 1.90
CA LEU A 93 8.79 -1.71 2.92
C LEU A 93 7.79 -1.06 3.90
N PHE A 94 6.68 -0.53 3.39
CA PHE A 94 5.63 0.05 4.20
C PHE A 94 4.99 -0.99 5.14
N VAL A 95 4.59 -2.14 4.60
CA VAL A 95 4.02 -3.25 5.38
C VAL A 95 5.01 -3.76 6.44
N PHE A 96 6.28 -3.84 6.09
CA PHE A 96 7.32 -4.24 7.05
C PHE A 96 7.47 -3.24 8.20
N SER A 97 7.44 -1.94 7.91
CA SER A 97 7.42 -0.88 8.92
C SER A 97 6.24 -1.04 9.88
N ASP A 98 5.03 -1.18 9.34
CA ASP A 98 3.81 -1.31 10.13
C ASP A 98 3.75 -2.61 10.93
N ALA A 99 4.22 -3.72 10.36
CA ALA A 99 4.36 -4.98 11.08
C ALA A 99 5.34 -4.86 12.25
N THR A 100 6.43 -4.11 12.07
CA THR A 100 7.41 -3.84 13.14
C THR A 100 6.80 -2.97 14.25
N ILE A 101 6.00 -1.95 13.90
CA ILE A 101 5.26 -1.14 14.89
C ILE A 101 4.30 -2.00 15.70
N ALA A 102 3.50 -2.82 15.01
CA ALA A 102 2.51 -3.67 15.66
C ALA A 102 3.17 -4.71 16.58
N TRP A 103 4.26 -5.33 16.13
CA TRP A 103 5.02 -6.28 16.95
C TRP A 103 5.62 -5.62 18.18
N ASN A 104 6.34 -4.51 17.98
CA ASN A 104 6.99 -3.77 19.07
C ASN A 104 6.01 -3.24 20.13
N LYS A 105 4.78 -2.91 19.69
CA LYS A 105 3.76 -2.36 20.60
C LYS A 105 2.97 -3.45 21.33
N PHE A 106 2.62 -4.54 20.66
CA PHE A 106 1.63 -5.51 21.17
C PHE A 106 2.19 -6.89 21.51
N VAL A 107 3.40 -7.21 21.06
CA VAL A 107 4.00 -8.52 21.30
C VAL A 107 5.19 -8.41 22.25
N GLU A 108 6.27 -7.79 21.81
CA GLU A 108 7.46 -7.58 22.60
C GLU A 108 8.28 -6.38 22.08
N PRO A 109 8.95 -5.63 22.97
CA PRO A 109 9.85 -4.56 22.57
C PRO A 109 11.02 -5.10 21.72
N LEU A 110 11.23 -4.50 20.57
CA LEU A 110 12.32 -4.87 19.66
C LEU A 110 13.52 -3.93 19.86
N PRO A 111 14.76 -4.47 19.85
CA PRO A 111 15.94 -3.63 19.82
C PRO A 111 15.96 -2.81 18.52
N ASP A 112 16.33 -1.54 18.65
CA ASP A 112 16.40 -0.59 17.52
C ASP A 112 15.11 -0.44 16.70
N ALA A 113 13.95 -0.67 17.35
CA ALA A 113 12.64 -0.59 16.68
C ALA A 113 12.45 0.74 15.95
N THR A 114 12.79 1.86 16.60
CA THR A 114 12.65 3.20 16.01
C THR A 114 13.47 3.33 14.73
N LEU A 115 14.71 2.87 14.72
CA LEU A 115 15.56 2.95 13.53
C LEU A 115 14.99 2.10 12.38
N ARG A 116 14.57 0.87 12.67
CA ARG A 116 13.98 -0.04 11.67
C ARG A 116 12.68 0.54 11.08
N ILE A 117 11.77 1.01 11.94
CA ILE A 117 10.51 1.61 11.54
C ILE A 117 10.76 2.85 10.67
N MET A 118 11.54 3.81 11.17
CA MET A 118 11.74 5.07 10.47
C MET A 118 12.47 4.88 9.13
N SER A 119 13.51 4.06 9.08
CA SER A 119 14.25 3.82 7.84
C SER A 119 13.37 3.18 6.75
N THR A 120 12.60 2.15 7.09
CA THR A 120 11.73 1.46 6.13
C THR A 120 10.52 2.30 5.74
N TYR A 121 9.94 3.04 6.70
CA TYR A 121 8.83 3.97 6.44
C TYR A 121 9.23 5.08 5.47
N TYR A 122 10.33 5.81 5.77
CA TYR A 122 10.78 6.90 4.90
C TYR A 122 11.23 6.40 3.53
N ALA A 123 11.90 5.25 3.47
CA ALA A 123 12.26 4.63 2.20
C ALA A 123 11.01 4.30 1.36
N ALA A 124 9.97 3.74 1.98
CA ALA A 124 8.71 3.45 1.32
C ALA A 124 8.03 4.72 0.80
N GLN A 125 7.89 5.75 1.64
CA GLN A 125 7.25 7.02 1.27
C GLN A 125 8.00 7.74 0.15
N TYR A 126 9.33 7.80 0.24
CA TYR A 126 10.16 8.40 -0.79
C TYR A 126 10.01 7.68 -2.12
N LEU A 127 10.01 6.34 -2.09
CA LEU A 127 9.86 5.52 -3.29
C LEU A 127 8.47 5.69 -3.90
N PHE A 128 7.41 5.72 -3.10
CA PHE A 128 6.05 6.00 -3.58
C PHE A 128 5.96 7.37 -4.27
N ALA A 129 6.52 8.41 -3.65
CA ALA A 129 6.51 9.76 -4.20
C ALA A 129 7.26 9.84 -5.55
N LEU A 130 8.47 9.29 -5.62
CA LEU A 130 9.26 9.27 -6.85
C LEU A 130 8.54 8.54 -7.99
N LEU A 131 7.97 7.38 -7.71
CA LEU A 131 7.27 6.56 -8.71
C LEU A 131 5.99 7.25 -9.19
N ALA A 132 5.25 7.89 -8.30
CA ALA A 132 4.06 8.65 -8.65
C ALA A 132 4.41 9.86 -9.55
N LEU A 133 5.45 10.61 -9.21
CA LEU A 133 5.95 11.73 -10.02
C LEU A 133 6.41 11.23 -11.40
N ALA A 134 7.19 10.17 -11.47
CA ALA A 134 7.65 9.60 -12.73
C ALA A 134 6.49 9.09 -13.62
N ALA A 135 5.44 8.53 -13.01
CA ALA A 135 4.26 8.08 -13.72
C ALA A 135 3.43 9.26 -14.27
N SER A 136 3.25 10.32 -13.48
CA SER A 136 2.50 11.52 -13.89
C SER A 136 3.21 12.34 -14.97
N SER A 137 4.52 12.54 -14.86
CA SER A 137 5.31 13.29 -15.84
C SER A 137 5.27 12.66 -17.24
N ARG A 138 5.32 11.33 -17.31
CA ARG A 138 5.21 10.62 -18.60
C ARG A 138 3.82 10.73 -19.21
N LYS A 139 2.77 10.72 -18.38
CA LYS A 139 1.40 10.90 -18.87
C LYS A 139 1.22 12.30 -19.46
N ALA A 140 1.75 13.32 -18.81
CA ALA A 140 1.75 14.69 -19.31
C ALA A 140 2.52 14.83 -20.63
N ALA A 141 3.67 14.15 -20.77
CA ALA A 141 4.45 14.14 -22.01
C ALA A 141 3.72 13.42 -23.16
N ALA A 142 3.02 12.33 -22.88
CA ALA A 142 2.25 11.58 -23.88
C ALA A 142 0.93 12.27 -24.32
N ALA A 143 0.46 13.23 -23.55
CA ALA A 143 -0.76 14.01 -23.84
C ALA A 143 -0.49 15.32 -24.62
N ARG A 144 0.77 15.65 -24.91
CA ARG A 144 1.12 16.78 -25.77
C ARG A 144 1.04 16.36 -27.23
N PRO A 145 0.28 17.10 -28.07
CA PRO A 145 0.15 16.81 -29.51
C PRO A 145 1.47 17.00 -30.24
#